data_309914c13e78b2a7cb6008b07d3272e2
#
_entry.id   309914c13e78b2a7cb6008b07d3272e2
#
_cell.length_a   1.000
_cell.length_b   1.000
_cell.length_c   1.000
_cell.angle_alpha   90.00
_cell.angle_beta   90.00
_cell.angle_gamma   90.00
#
_symmetry.space_group_name_H-M   'P 1'
#
loop_
_entity.id
_entity.type
_entity.pdbx_description
1 polymer ?
#
loop_
_entity_poly.entity_id
_entity_poly.type
_entity_poly.pdbx_seq_one_letter_code
_entity_poly.pdbx_strand_id
1 'polypeptide(L)'
;MFQPKLSVITIVFNNVRDIERTILSVINQGYSNIEYVVIDGGSVDGTLEILNKYRLRISTVISETDNGIYDAMNKGLANATGDYVLFMNSGDEIYAPDTVEKIFSTQPDADIYYGETEMFDENWKSLGQRRHKAPLQFTWKDFKHGMSISHQAIYIRRAITTLYDTNYKLSADIDWILRAAKKAKNIVNTNRYVAKYLVGGMSKKRHRQSLIERFHIFSNHYGLLPNLFNHLVIAGKLGYYYLKHRKTND
;
A
#
# COMPACT_ATOMS: atom_id res chain seq x y z
N MET A 1 -8.68 -24.82 10.19
CA MET A 1 -7.56 -23.88 10.03
C MET A 1 -8.14 -22.56 9.59
N PHE A 2 -7.71 -21.39 10.10
CA PHE A 2 -8.20 -20.09 9.66
C PHE A 2 -7.69 -19.80 8.25
N GLN A 3 -8.60 -19.77 7.29
CA GLN A 3 -8.30 -19.54 5.86
C GLN A 3 -9.27 -18.51 5.28
N PRO A 4 -9.15 -17.23 5.67
CA PRO A 4 -10.02 -16.17 5.17
C PRO A 4 -9.80 -15.93 3.67
N LYS A 5 -10.82 -15.48 2.97
CA LYS A 5 -10.70 -15.07 1.57
C LYS A 5 -9.97 -13.73 1.49
N LEU A 6 -8.90 -13.67 0.70
CA LEU A 6 -8.14 -12.46 0.42
C LEU A 6 -8.50 -11.92 -0.96
N SER A 7 -9.04 -10.70 -1.05
CA SER A 7 -9.10 -9.97 -2.30
C SER A 7 -7.80 -9.20 -2.50
N VAL A 8 -7.01 -9.61 -3.48
CA VAL A 8 -5.86 -8.82 -3.97
C VAL A 8 -6.36 -7.92 -5.08
N ILE A 9 -6.14 -6.62 -4.95
CA ILE A 9 -6.59 -5.60 -5.91
C ILE A 9 -5.37 -4.98 -6.56
N THR A 10 -5.27 -5.14 -7.88
CA THR A 10 -4.24 -4.46 -8.69
C THR A 10 -4.90 -3.36 -9.52
N ILE A 11 -4.35 -2.16 -9.45
CA ILE A 11 -4.68 -1.09 -10.37
C ILE A 11 -3.52 -0.86 -11.33
N VAL A 12 -3.84 -0.63 -12.60
CA VAL A 12 -2.86 -0.44 -13.66
C VAL A 12 -3.35 0.59 -14.67
N PHE A 13 -2.42 1.39 -15.18
CA PHE A 13 -2.63 2.28 -16.32
C PHE A 13 -1.33 2.45 -17.09
N ASN A 14 -1.30 1.99 -18.35
CA ASN A 14 -0.14 2.06 -19.24
C ASN A 14 1.15 1.59 -18.56
N ASN A 15 1.18 0.32 -18.12
CA ASN A 15 2.34 -0.29 -17.48
C ASN A 15 2.60 -1.72 -18.00
N VAL A 16 2.70 -1.87 -19.31
CA VAL A 16 3.03 -3.14 -19.99
C VAL A 16 4.33 -3.75 -19.47
N ARG A 17 5.28 -2.89 -19.05
CA ARG A 17 6.61 -3.33 -18.59
C ARG A 17 6.56 -4.16 -17.31
N ASP A 18 5.74 -3.75 -16.34
CA ASP A 18 5.85 -4.29 -14.97
C ASP A 18 4.61 -5.06 -14.51
N ILE A 19 3.46 -4.94 -15.21
CA ILE A 19 2.20 -5.58 -14.79
C ILE A 19 2.30 -7.10 -14.69
N GLU A 20 3.04 -7.75 -15.60
CA GLU A 20 3.17 -9.21 -15.61
C GLU A 20 3.81 -9.74 -14.32
N ARG A 21 4.81 -9.04 -13.77
CA ARG A 21 5.45 -9.41 -12.50
C ARG A 21 4.46 -9.36 -11.34
N THR A 22 3.66 -8.30 -11.28
CA THR A 22 2.60 -8.17 -10.26
C THR A 22 1.62 -9.33 -10.37
N ILE A 23 1.12 -9.61 -11.57
CA ILE A 23 0.19 -10.74 -11.80
C ILE A 23 0.80 -12.06 -11.32
N LEU A 24 2.03 -12.35 -11.74
CA LEU A 24 2.71 -13.59 -11.38
C LEU A 24 2.93 -13.70 -9.87
N SER A 25 3.23 -12.60 -9.18
CA SER A 25 3.40 -12.60 -7.72
C SER A 25 2.12 -12.95 -6.97
N VAL A 26 0.95 -12.63 -7.54
CA VAL A 26 -0.36 -12.94 -6.96
C VAL A 26 -0.80 -14.37 -7.29
N ILE A 27 -0.79 -14.74 -8.59
CA ILE A 27 -1.34 -16.04 -9.02
C ILE A 27 -0.46 -17.24 -8.64
N ASN A 28 0.80 -17.02 -8.26
CA ASN A 28 1.73 -18.06 -7.79
C ASN A 28 1.81 -18.16 -6.26
N GLN A 29 0.90 -17.50 -5.53
CA GLN A 29 0.80 -17.74 -4.08
C GLN A 29 0.31 -19.16 -3.80
N GLY A 30 0.91 -19.83 -2.83
CA GLY A 30 0.49 -21.16 -2.36
C GLY A 30 -0.85 -21.14 -1.61
N TYR A 31 -1.36 -19.98 -1.27
CA TYR A 31 -2.64 -19.79 -0.59
C TYR A 31 -3.81 -19.86 -1.58
N SER A 32 -4.68 -20.85 -1.41
CA SER A 32 -5.72 -21.16 -2.40
C SER A 32 -6.92 -20.22 -2.37
N ASN A 33 -7.18 -19.51 -1.26
CA ASN A 33 -8.39 -18.67 -1.10
C ASN A 33 -8.13 -17.21 -1.45
N ILE A 34 -7.61 -16.97 -2.67
CA ILE A 34 -7.36 -15.63 -3.22
C ILE A 34 -8.40 -15.31 -4.30
N GLU A 35 -9.01 -14.14 -4.18
CA GLU A 35 -9.74 -13.46 -5.22
C GLU A 35 -8.84 -12.39 -5.82
N TYR A 36 -8.59 -12.45 -7.11
CA TYR A 36 -7.74 -11.48 -7.78
C TYR A 36 -8.57 -10.52 -8.64
N VAL A 37 -8.58 -9.25 -8.29
CA VAL A 37 -9.32 -8.17 -8.97
C VAL A 37 -8.32 -7.23 -9.63
N VAL A 38 -8.47 -6.98 -10.92
CA VAL A 38 -7.62 -6.05 -11.67
C VAL A 38 -8.49 -4.93 -12.27
N ILE A 39 -8.11 -3.70 -12.00
CA ILE A 39 -8.73 -2.50 -12.56
C ILE A 39 -7.70 -1.83 -13.47
N ASP A 40 -8.00 -1.78 -14.75
CA ASP A 40 -7.23 -1.10 -15.77
C ASP A 40 -7.88 0.23 -16.13
N GLY A 41 -7.14 1.31 -16.07
CA GLY A 41 -7.60 2.69 -16.32
C GLY A 41 -7.79 3.03 -17.81
N GLY A 42 -7.98 2.04 -18.68
CA GLY A 42 -8.10 2.22 -20.13
C GLY A 42 -6.72 2.28 -20.80
N SER A 43 -5.85 1.33 -20.51
CA SER A 43 -4.51 1.24 -21.09
C SER A 43 -4.52 1.01 -22.59
N VAL A 44 -3.50 1.57 -23.30
CA VAL A 44 -3.33 1.48 -24.75
C VAL A 44 -1.90 1.08 -25.18
N ASP A 45 -1.07 0.62 -24.21
CA ASP A 45 0.36 0.35 -24.41
C ASP A 45 0.70 -1.15 -24.51
N GLY A 46 -0.29 -2.05 -24.58
CA GLY A 46 -0.09 -3.50 -24.54
C GLY A 46 -0.36 -4.12 -23.16
N THR A 47 -0.74 -3.32 -22.16
CA THR A 47 -1.13 -3.82 -20.83
C THR A 47 -2.30 -4.82 -20.91
N LEU A 48 -3.31 -4.52 -21.73
CA LEU A 48 -4.51 -5.37 -21.88
C LEU A 48 -4.18 -6.75 -22.46
N GLU A 49 -3.23 -6.84 -23.38
CA GLU A 49 -2.75 -8.10 -23.96
C GLU A 49 -2.17 -9.01 -22.87
N ILE A 50 -1.40 -8.42 -21.95
CA ILE A 50 -0.86 -9.17 -20.80
C ILE A 50 -1.99 -9.59 -19.85
N LEU A 51 -2.94 -8.73 -19.52
CA LEU A 51 -4.10 -9.10 -18.69
C LEU A 51 -4.88 -10.26 -19.32
N ASN A 52 -5.10 -10.23 -20.63
CA ASN A 52 -5.79 -11.29 -21.37
C ASN A 52 -5.03 -12.62 -21.35
N LYS A 53 -3.70 -12.62 -21.41
CA LYS A 53 -2.85 -13.81 -21.26
C LYS A 53 -3.13 -14.56 -19.95
N TYR A 54 -3.42 -13.83 -18.86
CA TYR A 54 -3.69 -14.41 -17.54
C TYR A 54 -5.18 -14.42 -17.15
N ARG A 55 -6.08 -14.16 -18.10
CA ARG A 55 -7.52 -13.94 -17.84
C ARG A 55 -8.19 -15.05 -17.02
N LEU A 56 -7.79 -16.31 -17.24
CA LEU A 56 -8.34 -17.48 -16.52
C LEU A 56 -7.86 -17.58 -15.05
N ARG A 57 -6.84 -16.83 -14.67
CA ARG A 57 -6.27 -16.79 -13.31
C ARG A 57 -6.66 -15.53 -12.53
N ILE A 58 -7.36 -14.60 -13.18
CA ILE A 58 -7.82 -13.34 -12.60
C ILE A 58 -9.34 -13.45 -12.43
N SER A 59 -9.83 -13.24 -11.21
CA SER A 59 -11.27 -13.37 -10.90
C SER A 59 -12.12 -12.31 -11.62
N THR A 60 -11.64 -11.07 -11.60
CA THR A 60 -12.34 -9.92 -12.21
C THR A 60 -11.32 -9.00 -12.89
N VAL A 61 -11.59 -8.65 -14.16
CA VAL A 61 -10.86 -7.59 -14.88
C VAL A 61 -11.87 -6.55 -15.33
N ILE A 62 -11.66 -5.31 -14.96
CA ILE A 62 -12.42 -4.14 -15.42
C ILE A 62 -11.43 -3.23 -16.12
N SER A 63 -11.70 -2.89 -17.39
CA SER A 63 -10.89 -1.94 -18.17
C SER A 63 -11.79 -0.82 -18.65
N GLU A 64 -11.64 0.34 -18.05
CA GLU A 64 -12.35 1.57 -18.38
C GLU A 64 -11.60 2.78 -17.85
N THR A 65 -11.80 3.93 -18.45
CA THR A 65 -11.19 5.19 -17.98
C THR A 65 -11.60 5.47 -16.54
N ASP A 66 -10.64 5.88 -15.72
CA ASP A 66 -10.85 6.30 -14.34
C ASP A 66 -10.51 7.80 -14.12
N ASN A 67 -11.00 8.37 -13.01
CA ASN A 67 -10.72 9.73 -12.58
C ASN A 67 -9.49 9.82 -11.66
N GLY A 68 -8.53 8.92 -11.86
CA GLY A 68 -7.28 8.80 -11.13
C GLY A 68 -7.19 7.57 -10.24
N ILE A 69 -6.00 7.37 -9.66
CA ILE A 69 -5.61 6.16 -8.95
C ILE A 69 -6.61 5.71 -7.87
N TYR A 70 -7.16 6.65 -7.09
CA TYR A 70 -8.08 6.32 -6.00
C TYR A 70 -9.51 6.04 -6.47
N ASP A 71 -9.90 6.52 -7.66
CA ASP A 71 -11.13 6.09 -8.32
C ASP A 71 -11.01 4.62 -8.75
N ALA A 72 -9.91 4.25 -9.39
CA ALA A 72 -9.60 2.85 -9.72
C ALA A 72 -9.55 1.96 -8.46
N MET A 73 -8.93 2.42 -7.36
CA MET A 73 -8.93 1.71 -6.09
C MET A 73 -10.34 1.50 -5.54
N ASN A 74 -11.21 2.50 -5.64
CA ASN A 74 -12.61 2.40 -5.22
C ASN A 74 -13.40 1.40 -6.07
N LYS A 75 -13.18 1.37 -7.39
CA LYS A 75 -13.76 0.33 -8.27
C LYS A 75 -13.29 -1.06 -7.84
N GLY A 76 -12.01 -1.19 -7.50
CA GLY A 76 -11.45 -2.44 -6.97
C GLY A 76 -12.12 -2.87 -5.66
N LEU A 77 -12.29 -1.97 -4.70
CA LEU A 77 -12.99 -2.24 -3.43
C LEU A 77 -14.45 -2.64 -3.65
N ALA A 78 -15.15 -2.00 -4.58
CA ALA A 78 -16.55 -2.30 -4.88
C ALA A 78 -16.73 -3.72 -5.46
N ASN A 79 -15.70 -4.26 -6.12
CA ASN A 79 -15.69 -5.59 -6.71
C ASN A 79 -15.02 -6.67 -5.83
N ALA A 80 -14.43 -6.29 -4.72
CA ALA A 80 -13.79 -7.20 -3.78
C ALA A 80 -14.84 -7.86 -2.86
N THR A 81 -14.80 -9.18 -2.75
CA THR A 81 -15.74 -9.95 -1.90
C THR A 81 -15.06 -10.69 -0.76
N GLY A 82 -13.72 -10.64 -0.68
CA GLY A 82 -12.93 -11.32 0.35
C GLY A 82 -13.14 -10.76 1.76
N ASP A 83 -12.73 -11.53 2.74
CA ASP A 83 -12.73 -11.11 4.15
C ASP A 83 -11.68 -10.03 4.42
N TYR A 84 -10.59 -10.10 3.67
CA TYR A 84 -9.48 -9.13 3.70
C TYR A 84 -9.21 -8.55 2.33
N VAL A 85 -8.64 -7.35 2.31
CA VAL A 85 -8.19 -6.67 1.10
C VAL A 85 -6.71 -6.32 1.19
N LEU A 86 -6.02 -6.48 0.06
CA LEU A 86 -4.65 -6.05 -0.18
C LEU A 86 -4.60 -5.27 -1.49
N PHE A 87 -4.02 -4.09 -1.48
CA PHE A 87 -3.66 -3.38 -2.71
C PHE A 87 -2.24 -3.71 -3.12
N MET A 88 -2.10 -4.32 -4.30
CA MET A 88 -0.83 -4.63 -4.93
C MET A 88 -0.81 -3.96 -6.31
N ASN A 89 -0.37 -2.70 -6.36
CA ASN A 89 -0.40 -1.91 -7.58
C ASN A 89 0.58 -2.46 -8.63
N SER A 90 0.29 -2.18 -9.90
CA SER A 90 1.17 -2.59 -11.00
C SER A 90 2.60 -2.07 -10.81
N GLY A 91 3.57 -2.97 -10.83
CA GLY A 91 4.98 -2.73 -10.53
C GLY A 91 5.41 -3.23 -9.15
N ASP A 92 4.48 -3.46 -8.21
CA ASP A 92 4.77 -4.04 -6.91
C ASP A 92 4.49 -5.55 -6.91
N GLU A 93 5.10 -6.31 -5.99
CA GLU A 93 4.93 -7.76 -5.89
C GLU A 93 4.62 -8.19 -4.44
N ILE A 94 3.83 -9.25 -4.26
CA ILE A 94 3.82 -10.02 -3.01
C ILE A 94 5.20 -10.67 -2.85
N TYR A 95 5.77 -10.63 -1.65
CA TYR A 95 7.19 -10.88 -1.43
C TYR A 95 7.67 -12.27 -1.87
N ALA A 96 6.96 -13.33 -1.48
CA ALA A 96 7.31 -14.73 -1.78
C ALA A 96 6.04 -15.57 -1.99
N PRO A 97 6.15 -16.76 -2.62
CA PRO A 97 4.98 -17.61 -2.91
C PRO A 97 4.20 -18.07 -1.67
N ASP A 98 4.81 -18.11 -0.50
CA ASP A 98 4.21 -18.51 0.77
C ASP A 98 3.83 -17.35 1.69
N THR A 99 3.92 -16.11 1.18
CA THR A 99 3.73 -14.90 1.99
C THR A 99 2.33 -14.83 2.57
N VAL A 100 1.29 -15.02 1.77
CA VAL A 100 -0.12 -14.91 2.22
C VAL A 100 -0.43 -15.98 3.29
N GLU A 101 0.00 -17.20 3.09
CA GLU A 101 -0.16 -18.29 4.07
C GLU A 101 0.51 -17.95 5.40
N LYS A 102 1.75 -17.47 5.35
CA LYS A 102 2.51 -17.06 6.54
C LYS A 102 1.88 -15.90 7.29
N ILE A 103 1.24 -14.96 6.57
CA ILE A 103 0.55 -13.83 7.19
C ILE A 103 -0.63 -14.32 8.03
N PHE A 104 -1.54 -15.11 7.43
CA PHE A 104 -2.73 -15.58 8.14
C PHE A 104 -2.45 -16.65 9.19
N SER A 105 -1.29 -17.30 9.14
CA SER A 105 -0.83 -18.24 10.19
C SER A 105 -0.14 -17.55 11.38
N THR A 106 0.23 -16.26 11.27
CA THR A 106 0.93 -15.54 12.36
C THR A 106 0.06 -15.44 13.60
N GLN A 107 -1.17 -15.02 13.42
CA GLN A 107 -2.22 -14.94 14.46
C GLN A 107 -3.58 -14.98 13.76
N PRO A 108 -4.49 -15.87 14.14
CA PRO A 108 -5.82 -15.91 13.52
C PRO A 108 -6.63 -14.65 13.85
N ASP A 109 -7.47 -14.25 12.90
CA ASP A 109 -8.56 -13.30 13.07
C ASP A 109 -8.18 -11.86 13.52
N ALA A 110 -6.99 -11.37 13.14
CA ALA A 110 -6.66 -9.97 13.34
C ALA A 110 -7.45 -9.06 12.38
N ASP A 111 -7.67 -7.82 12.77
CA ASP A 111 -8.33 -6.83 11.90
C ASP A 111 -7.38 -6.29 10.83
N ILE A 112 -6.10 -6.18 11.16
CA ILE A 112 -5.03 -5.72 10.28
C ILE A 112 -3.79 -6.57 10.49
N TYR A 113 -3.22 -7.08 9.39
CA TYR A 113 -1.87 -7.62 9.37
C TYR A 113 -0.98 -6.68 8.57
N TYR A 114 0.28 -6.55 8.98
CA TYR A 114 1.26 -5.75 8.24
C TYR A 114 2.67 -6.31 8.40
N GLY A 115 3.55 -5.88 7.52
CA GLY A 115 4.95 -6.29 7.56
C GLY A 115 5.87 -5.30 6.89
N GLU A 116 7.09 -5.76 6.62
CA GLU A 116 8.13 -4.98 5.97
C GLU A 116 8.01 -5.00 4.45
N THR A 117 8.61 -3.99 3.83
CA THR A 117 8.70 -3.84 2.39
C THR A 117 10.17 -3.80 1.98
N GLU A 118 10.56 -4.63 1.02
CA GLU A 118 11.85 -4.51 0.34
C GLU A 118 11.70 -3.60 -0.88
N MET A 119 12.69 -2.72 -1.07
CA MET A 119 12.69 -1.70 -2.13
C MET A 119 13.49 -2.20 -3.33
N PHE A 120 13.00 -1.94 -4.53
CA PHE A 120 13.66 -2.29 -5.79
C PHE A 120 13.75 -1.08 -6.70
N ASP A 121 14.85 -0.96 -7.46
CA ASP A 121 14.99 0.03 -8.52
C ASP A 121 14.29 -0.42 -9.82
N GLU A 122 14.32 0.43 -10.83
CA GLU A 122 13.72 0.17 -12.15
C GLU A 122 14.30 -1.05 -12.89
N ASN A 123 15.50 -1.51 -12.51
CA ASN A 123 16.16 -2.71 -13.03
C ASN A 123 15.94 -3.94 -12.12
N TRP A 124 15.03 -3.84 -11.15
CA TRP A 124 14.73 -4.89 -10.17
C TRP A 124 15.93 -5.32 -9.32
N LYS A 125 16.88 -4.42 -9.14
CA LYS A 125 17.95 -4.58 -8.17
C LYS A 125 17.44 -4.19 -6.79
N SER A 126 17.64 -5.04 -5.80
CA SER A 126 17.29 -4.74 -4.41
C SER A 126 18.06 -3.53 -3.89
N LEU A 127 17.34 -2.59 -3.34
CA LEU A 127 17.85 -1.45 -2.57
C LEU A 127 17.78 -1.71 -1.06
N GLY A 128 17.38 -2.92 -0.67
CA GLY A 128 17.22 -3.35 0.72
C GLY A 128 15.95 -2.83 1.39
N GLN A 129 15.97 -2.83 2.71
CA GLN A 129 14.84 -2.44 3.54
C GLN A 129 14.53 -0.94 3.41
N ARG A 130 13.26 -0.60 3.49
CA ARG A 130 12.80 0.79 3.56
C ARG A 130 13.43 1.51 4.75
N ARG A 131 13.85 2.79 4.56
CA ARG A 131 14.48 3.61 5.62
C ARG A 131 13.61 3.70 6.88
N HIS A 132 12.31 3.85 6.72
CA HIS A 132 11.35 3.83 7.83
C HIS A 132 10.78 2.41 7.96
N LYS A 133 11.32 1.67 8.92
CA LYS A 133 10.88 0.31 9.24
C LYS A 133 9.44 0.31 9.74
N ALA A 134 8.73 -0.77 9.46
CA ALA A 134 7.43 -1.01 10.07
C ALA A 134 7.60 -1.12 11.60
N PRO A 135 6.81 -0.40 12.41
CA PRO A 135 6.93 -0.47 13.88
C PRO A 135 6.53 -1.86 14.35
N LEU A 136 7.11 -2.31 15.48
CA LEU A 136 6.73 -3.60 16.09
C LEU A 136 5.26 -3.66 16.46
N GLN A 137 4.71 -2.53 16.90
CA GLN A 137 3.28 -2.33 17.17
C GLN A 137 2.90 -0.92 16.71
N PHE A 138 1.70 -0.75 16.23
CA PHE A 138 1.16 0.57 15.95
C PHE A 138 -0.32 0.67 16.29
N THR A 139 -0.72 1.91 16.55
CA THR A 139 -2.10 2.36 16.57
C THR A 139 -2.25 3.52 15.59
N TRP A 140 -3.49 3.90 15.28
CA TRP A 140 -3.71 5.08 14.43
C TRP A 140 -3.00 6.36 14.95
N LYS A 141 -2.74 6.45 16.29
CA LYS A 141 -2.07 7.61 16.91
C LYS A 141 -0.60 7.72 16.55
N ASP A 142 0.04 6.63 16.13
CA ASP A 142 1.48 6.59 15.84
C ASP A 142 1.83 7.22 14.50
N PHE A 143 0.86 7.31 13.58
CA PHE A 143 1.05 7.94 12.27
C PHE A 143 1.18 9.47 12.31
N LYS A 144 0.98 10.12 13.45
CA LYS A 144 1.11 11.58 13.59
C LYS A 144 2.46 12.14 13.15
N HIS A 145 3.49 11.31 13.09
CA HIS A 145 4.84 11.68 12.61
C HIS A 145 5.15 11.16 11.21
N GLY A 146 4.16 10.66 10.48
CA GLY A 146 4.28 10.07 9.16
C GLY A 146 3.99 8.57 9.14
N MET A 147 3.59 8.07 7.98
CA MET A 147 3.26 6.65 7.81
C MET A 147 4.53 5.84 7.51
N SER A 148 4.87 4.91 8.38
CA SER A 148 6.02 4.01 8.24
C SER A 148 5.68 2.68 7.55
N ILE A 149 4.40 2.38 7.33
CA ILE A 149 3.92 1.17 6.66
C ILE A 149 3.52 1.50 5.23
N SER A 150 3.96 0.69 4.26
CA SER A 150 3.52 0.82 2.87
C SER A 150 2.13 0.21 2.69
N HIS A 151 1.29 0.79 1.84
CA HIS A 151 -0.05 0.26 1.59
C HIS A 151 -0.03 -1.13 0.94
N GLN A 152 1.05 -1.50 0.22
CA GLN A 152 1.26 -2.84 -0.33
C GLN A 152 1.64 -3.88 0.74
N ALA A 153 2.00 -3.43 1.93
CA ALA A 153 2.44 -4.30 3.03
C ALA A 153 1.41 -4.38 4.17
N ILE A 154 0.15 -4.04 3.89
CA ILE A 154 -0.93 -4.03 4.88
C ILE A 154 -2.17 -4.77 4.35
N TYR A 155 -2.65 -5.74 5.11
CA TYR A 155 -3.80 -6.58 4.83
C TYR A 155 -4.90 -6.18 5.82
N ILE A 156 -5.99 -5.64 5.32
CA ILE A 156 -7.04 -5.04 6.16
C ILE A 156 -8.32 -5.85 6.02
N ARG A 157 -8.95 -6.19 7.14
CA ARG A 157 -10.29 -6.78 7.17
C ARG A 157 -11.27 -5.88 6.41
N ARG A 158 -11.90 -6.40 5.36
CA ARG A 158 -12.76 -5.60 4.47
C ARG A 158 -13.89 -4.91 5.22
N ALA A 159 -14.47 -5.53 6.25
CA ALA A 159 -15.56 -4.96 7.05
C ALA A 159 -15.22 -3.64 7.76
N ILE A 160 -13.94 -3.36 8.02
CA ILE A 160 -13.51 -2.08 8.62
C ILE A 160 -13.04 -1.06 7.60
N THR A 161 -12.95 -1.42 6.32
CA THR A 161 -12.55 -0.48 5.26
C THR A 161 -13.70 0.46 4.88
N THR A 162 -13.36 1.51 4.16
CA THR A 162 -14.27 2.47 3.55
C THR A 162 -13.73 2.82 2.17
N LEU A 163 -14.48 3.54 1.36
CA LEU A 163 -13.94 4.05 0.09
C LEU A 163 -12.82 5.07 0.35
N TYR A 164 -11.88 5.18 -0.59
CA TYR A 164 -10.90 6.26 -0.61
C TYR A 164 -11.58 7.59 -0.85
N ASP A 165 -11.11 8.64 -0.18
CA ASP A 165 -11.51 10.02 -0.49
C ASP A 165 -10.77 10.49 -1.74
N THR A 166 -11.49 10.62 -2.84
CA THR A 166 -10.95 11.01 -4.16
C THR A 166 -10.60 12.50 -4.27
N ASN A 167 -10.88 13.31 -3.25
CA ASN A 167 -10.39 14.69 -3.17
C ASN A 167 -8.85 14.71 -2.98
N TYR A 168 -8.28 13.74 -2.29
CA TYR A 168 -6.83 13.53 -2.24
C TYR A 168 -6.38 12.79 -3.50
N LYS A 169 -5.35 13.32 -4.17
CA LYS A 169 -4.86 12.75 -5.44
C LYS A 169 -3.59 11.89 -5.29
N LEU A 170 -2.86 12.07 -4.18
CA LEU A 170 -1.54 11.45 -3.97
C LEU A 170 -1.36 10.75 -2.62
N SER A 171 -2.26 10.97 -1.66
CA SER A 171 -2.06 10.53 -0.28
C SER A 171 -3.33 9.97 0.39
N ALA A 172 -4.38 9.65 -0.39
CA ALA A 172 -5.62 9.08 0.17
C ALA A 172 -5.41 7.70 0.82
N ASP A 173 -4.35 6.98 0.46
CA ASP A 173 -3.93 5.74 1.11
C ASP A 173 -3.65 5.94 2.59
N ILE A 174 -3.03 7.07 2.97
CA ILE A 174 -2.78 7.42 4.38
C ILE A 174 -4.10 7.62 5.13
N ASP A 175 -5.02 8.38 4.56
CA ASP A 175 -6.34 8.61 5.13
C ASP A 175 -7.13 7.29 5.28
N TRP A 176 -7.10 6.45 4.25
CA TRP A 176 -7.78 5.16 4.22
C TRP A 176 -7.28 4.21 5.31
N ILE A 177 -5.94 4.08 5.45
CA ILE A 177 -5.32 3.27 6.49
C ILE A 177 -5.64 3.83 7.89
N LEU A 178 -5.57 5.15 8.08
CA LEU A 178 -5.92 5.78 9.36
C LEU A 178 -7.37 5.52 9.77
N ARG A 179 -8.32 5.60 8.82
CA ARG A 179 -9.74 5.30 9.08
C ARG A 179 -9.94 3.84 9.45
N ALA A 180 -9.26 2.91 8.78
CA ALA A 180 -9.30 1.49 9.13
C ALA A 180 -8.65 1.22 10.50
N ALA A 181 -7.47 1.80 10.77
CA ALA A 181 -6.75 1.62 12.03
C ALA A 181 -7.52 2.19 13.26
N LYS A 182 -8.36 3.21 13.06
CA LYS A 182 -9.26 3.72 14.13
C LYS A 182 -10.36 2.72 14.51
N LYS A 183 -10.78 1.86 13.58
CA LYS A 183 -11.81 0.84 13.80
C LYS A 183 -11.22 -0.50 14.25
N ALA A 184 -9.95 -0.74 13.93
CA ALA A 184 -9.27 -1.99 14.26
C ALA A 184 -9.11 -2.19 15.77
N LYS A 185 -9.43 -3.39 16.26
CA LYS A 185 -9.23 -3.84 17.64
C LYS A 185 -7.94 -4.63 17.79
N ASN A 186 -7.55 -5.36 16.76
CA ASN A 186 -6.37 -6.21 16.74
C ASN A 186 -5.52 -5.95 15.50
N ILE A 187 -4.30 -5.45 15.70
CA ILE A 187 -3.33 -5.11 14.64
C ILE A 187 -2.05 -5.91 14.87
N VAL A 188 -1.66 -6.73 13.91
CA VAL A 188 -0.59 -7.72 14.04
C VAL A 188 0.55 -7.42 13.08
N ASN A 189 1.76 -7.22 13.62
CA ASN A 189 2.97 -7.22 12.82
C ASN A 189 3.39 -8.67 12.55
N THR A 190 3.55 -9.04 11.29
CA THR A 190 4.02 -10.36 10.90
C THR A 190 5.53 -10.55 11.10
N ASN A 191 6.27 -9.46 11.36
CA ASN A 191 7.73 -9.41 11.48
C ASN A 191 8.46 -10.03 10.26
N ARG A 192 7.85 -9.89 9.06
CA ARG A 192 8.32 -10.46 7.80
C ARG A 192 8.30 -9.42 6.69
N TYR A 193 9.12 -9.64 5.67
CA TYR A 193 8.89 -8.98 4.39
C TYR A 193 7.64 -9.56 3.75
N VAL A 194 6.73 -8.69 3.33
CA VAL A 194 5.43 -9.09 2.75
C VAL A 194 5.18 -8.48 1.37
N ALA A 195 5.96 -7.47 0.99
CA ALA A 195 5.88 -6.84 -0.32
C ALA A 195 7.25 -6.44 -0.86
N LYS A 196 7.38 -6.43 -2.19
CA LYS A 196 8.45 -5.76 -2.93
C LYS A 196 7.86 -4.52 -3.57
N TYR A 197 8.53 -3.39 -3.38
CA TYR A 197 8.10 -2.08 -3.85
C TYR A 197 9.03 -1.53 -4.92
N LEU A 198 8.48 -1.23 -6.09
CA LEU A 198 9.22 -0.57 -7.17
C LEU A 198 9.30 0.93 -6.93
N VAL A 199 10.52 1.45 -6.75
CA VAL A 199 10.74 2.87 -6.44
C VAL A 199 10.47 3.73 -7.68
N GLY A 200 9.72 4.81 -7.53
CA GLY A 200 9.52 5.77 -8.63
C GLY A 200 8.09 6.28 -8.81
N GLY A 201 7.17 5.87 -7.95
CA GLY A 201 5.75 6.20 -8.03
C GLY A 201 5.41 7.71 -8.07
N MET A 202 4.14 8.01 -8.40
CA MET A 202 3.64 9.38 -8.65
C MET A 202 3.80 10.34 -7.47
N SER A 203 3.71 9.88 -6.23
CA SER A 203 3.86 10.71 -5.03
C SER A 203 5.26 11.32 -4.91
N LYS A 204 6.29 10.63 -5.42
CA LYS A 204 7.67 11.15 -5.48
C LYS A 204 7.80 12.26 -6.51
N LYS A 205 7.14 12.12 -7.67
CA LYS A 205 7.17 13.12 -8.75
C LYS A 205 6.43 14.41 -8.38
N ARG A 206 5.40 14.34 -7.53
CA ARG A 206 4.57 15.49 -7.09
C ARG A 206 4.72 15.75 -5.59
N HIS A 207 5.96 15.77 -5.09
CA HIS A 207 6.27 15.79 -3.66
C HIS A 207 5.57 16.93 -2.88
N ARG A 208 5.56 18.17 -3.41
CA ARG A 208 4.92 19.32 -2.72
C ARG A 208 3.42 19.10 -2.51
N GLN A 209 2.70 18.65 -3.54
CA GLN A 209 1.27 18.36 -3.44
C GLN A 209 1.00 17.26 -2.42
N SER A 210 1.78 16.18 -2.44
CA SER A 210 1.67 15.10 -1.46
C SER A 210 1.88 15.59 -0.02
N LEU A 211 2.81 16.52 0.23
CA LEU A 211 3.02 17.10 1.56
C LEU A 211 1.81 17.93 2.03
N ILE A 212 1.21 18.72 1.14
CA ILE A 212 0.00 19.51 1.44
C ILE A 212 -1.17 18.57 1.79
N GLU A 213 -1.41 17.55 0.98
CA GLU A 213 -2.47 16.58 1.24
C GLU A 213 -2.26 15.87 2.59
N ARG A 214 -1.03 15.42 2.88
CA ARG A 214 -0.69 14.81 4.18
C ARG A 214 -0.94 15.75 5.35
N PHE A 215 -0.58 17.03 5.20
CA PHE A 215 -0.86 18.02 6.24
C PHE A 215 -2.36 18.14 6.50
N HIS A 216 -3.20 18.20 5.44
CA HIS A 216 -4.65 18.23 5.55
C HIS A 216 -5.21 16.94 6.21
N ILE A 217 -4.75 15.78 5.75
CA ILE A 217 -5.16 14.48 6.32
C ILE A 217 -4.84 14.43 7.82
N PHE A 218 -3.60 14.76 8.21
CA PHE A 218 -3.23 14.72 9.63
C PHE A 218 -3.96 15.80 10.46
N SER A 219 -4.25 16.97 9.89
CA SER A 219 -5.07 17.98 10.56
C SER A 219 -6.50 17.48 10.80
N ASN A 220 -7.10 16.77 9.84
CA ASN A 220 -8.43 16.19 9.98
C ASN A 220 -8.46 15.05 11.00
N HIS A 221 -7.42 14.24 11.10
CA HIS A 221 -7.37 13.08 12.01
C HIS A 221 -6.94 13.43 13.43
N TYR A 222 -6.06 14.42 13.62
CA TYR A 222 -5.41 14.75 14.91
C TYR A 222 -5.74 16.15 15.43
N GLY A 223 -6.35 16.99 14.60
CA GLY A 223 -6.57 18.40 14.89
C GLY A 223 -5.44 19.31 14.36
N LEU A 224 -5.78 20.53 14.01
CA LEU A 224 -4.84 21.48 13.40
C LEU A 224 -3.68 21.85 14.34
N LEU A 225 -3.97 22.22 15.60
CA LEU A 225 -2.93 22.63 16.56
C LEU A 225 -1.96 21.50 16.92
N PRO A 226 -2.42 20.27 17.26
CA PRO A 226 -1.51 19.14 17.44
C PRO A 226 -0.68 18.83 16.20
N ASN A 227 -1.25 18.93 15.00
CA ASN A 227 -0.53 18.66 13.75
C ASN A 227 0.55 19.72 13.48
N LEU A 228 0.28 21.00 13.71
CA LEU A 228 1.29 22.06 13.63
C LEU A 228 2.46 21.78 14.58
N PHE A 229 2.16 21.43 15.84
CA PHE A 229 3.22 21.10 16.82
C PHE A 229 4.04 19.88 16.37
N ASN A 230 3.41 18.82 15.85
CA ASN A 230 4.11 17.66 15.31
C ASN A 230 5.05 18.03 14.16
N HIS A 231 4.63 18.94 13.27
CA HIS A 231 5.48 19.42 12.16
C HIS A 231 6.68 20.24 12.66
N LEU A 232 6.54 21.04 13.71
CA LEU A 232 7.66 21.73 14.35
C LEU A 232 8.66 20.73 14.93
N VAL A 233 8.20 19.67 15.59
CA VAL A 233 9.06 18.59 16.10
C VAL A 233 9.79 17.88 14.96
N ILE A 234 9.11 17.57 13.85
CA ILE A 234 9.72 16.95 12.68
C ILE A 234 10.78 17.86 12.06
N ALA A 235 10.45 19.13 11.88
CA ALA A 235 11.40 20.13 11.35
C ALA A 235 12.63 20.28 12.24
N GLY A 236 12.45 20.32 13.58
CA GLY A 236 13.55 20.37 14.55
C GLY A 236 14.46 19.14 14.48
N LYS A 237 13.89 17.92 14.40
CA LYS A 237 14.66 16.69 14.23
C LYS A 237 15.44 16.67 12.91
N LEU A 238 14.83 17.14 11.83
CA LEU A 238 15.47 17.22 10.53
C LEU A 238 16.61 18.25 10.52
N GLY A 239 16.39 19.44 11.10
CA GLY A 239 17.41 20.47 11.27
C GLY A 239 18.59 19.95 12.09
N TYR A 240 18.34 19.30 13.23
CA TYR A 240 19.39 18.68 14.05
C TYR A 240 20.17 17.60 13.28
N TYR A 241 19.48 16.77 12.50
CA TYR A 241 20.14 15.77 11.66
C TYR A 241 21.09 16.42 10.64
N TYR A 242 20.66 17.46 9.93
CA TYR A 242 21.52 18.15 8.97
C TYR A 242 22.70 18.85 9.64
N LEU A 243 22.51 19.49 10.81
CA LEU A 243 23.60 20.10 11.57
C LEU A 243 24.64 19.08 12.03
N LYS A 244 24.18 17.90 12.48
CA LYS A 244 25.08 16.82 12.92
C LYS A 244 25.90 16.22 11.78
N HIS A 245 25.32 16.06 10.58
CA HIS A 245 25.98 15.41 9.43
C HIS A 245 26.72 16.42 8.54
N ARG A 246 26.50 17.73 8.72
CA ARG A 246 27.28 18.76 8.02
C ARG A 246 28.73 18.84 8.52
N LYS A 247 29.00 18.37 9.74
CA LYS A 247 30.36 18.36 10.37
C LYS A 247 31.24 17.18 9.95
N THR A 248 30.74 16.26 9.10
CA THR A 248 31.48 15.07 8.65
C THR A 248 31.96 15.16 7.20
N ASN A 249 31.78 16.30 6.53
CA ASN A 249 32.20 16.53 5.15
C ASN A 249 33.24 17.67 5.02
N ASP A 250 33.95 18.03 6.13
CA ASP A 250 35.15 18.86 6.10
C ASP A 250 36.37 18.01 6.43
#